data_668d6306db0e9817565d31d2d5357001
#
_entry.id   668d6306db0e9817565d31d2d5357001
#
_cell.length_a   1.000
_cell.length_b   1.000
_cell.length_c   1.000
_cell.angle_alpha   90.00
_cell.angle_beta   90.00
_cell.angle_gamma   90.00
#
_symmetry.space_group_name_H-M   'P 1'
#
loop_
_entity.id
_entity.type
_entity.pdbx_description
1 polymer ?
#
loop_
_entity_poly.entity_id
_entity_poly.type
_entity_poly.pdbx_seq_one_letter_code
_entity_poly.pdbx_strand_id
1 'polypeptide(L)'
;MRKLISIWAPYLEDFYEFKKLSGYKYESAESVIYQFDRYYNDLGLVELQFTRDIVEPFLYTDTNRRIATQQWKASVLRQFGDYIIRHGILDYIYQIPSISLKGEAAFVPYIFSKDELSQIVKYLDAYPISNLPGTLKPKCNTLNTVSTAIKILISTGMRAGEVLSLRRKDVDLKNQLFIIKKAKNDNERVVPFSNTIKNEIINYILNTPFSINDNEMLFQIEKDVQLRISVCWRYFQKALKTIDIKKDRSPRLHDLRHTYAVMALTQLQKTEENINLSLSYLSDYLGHKSLKETQKYLWLTPELFDEVKYKMNVYTSFIKNIYDGEKYDD
;
A
#
# COMPACT_ATOMS: atom_id res chain seq x y z
N MET A 1 -13.40 19.83 -1.32
CA MET A 1 -13.89 19.03 -2.47
C MET A 1 -13.79 19.84 -3.76
N ARG A 2 -13.60 19.18 -4.93
CA ARG A 2 -13.63 19.85 -6.24
C ARG A 2 -15.04 20.37 -6.52
N LYS A 3 -15.18 21.46 -7.28
CA LYS A 3 -16.49 22.03 -7.62
C LYS A 3 -17.32 21.04 -8.45
N LEU A 4 -18.48 20.68 -7.96
CA LEU A 4 -19.49 19.88 -8.64
C LEU A 4 -20.43 20.79 -9.45
N ILE A 5 -21.07 20.26 -10.50
CA ILE A 5 -21.83 21.08 -11.47
C ILE A 5 -23.15 20.45 -11.93
N SER A 6 -23.37 19.15 -11.72
CA SER A 6 -24.62 18.51 -12.12
C SER A 6 -25.76 18.85 -11.15
N ILE A 7 -26.98 18.45 -11.52
CA ILE A 7 -28.15 18.58 -10.63
C ILE A 7 -27.97 17.75 -9.34
N TRP A 8 -27.09 16.76 -9.34
CA TRP A 8 -26.72 15.98 -8.15
C TRP A 8 -25.74 16.70 -7.22
N ALA A 9 -25.14 17.82 -7.64
CA ALA A 9 -24.07 18.49 -6.89
C ALA A 9 -24.42 18.73 -5.40
N PRO A 10 -25.57 19.30 -5.01
CA PRO A 10 -25.89 19.52 -3.61
C PRO A 10 -25.93 18.20 -2.80
N TYR A 11 -26.57 17.19 -3.36
CA TYR A 11 -26.73 15.88 -2.68
C TYR A 11 -25.43 15.09 -2.59
N LEU A 12 -24.54 15.21 -3.57
CA LEU A 12 -23.20 14.60 -3.55
C LEU A 12 -22.28 15.29 -2.53
N GLU A 13 -22.41 16.62 -2.37
CA GLU A 13 -21.70 17.39 -1.36
C GLU A 13 -22.16 16.99 0.05
N ASP A 14 -23.48 16.96 0.29
CA ASP A 14 -24.07 16.54 1.55
C ASP A 14 -23.70 15.09 1.91
N PHE A 15 -23.77 14.19 0.95
CA PHE A 15 -23.34 12.80 1.15
C PHE A 15 -21.86 12.70 1.54
N TYR A 16 -20.99 13.46 0.87
CA TYR A 16 -19.56 13.45 1.18
C TYR A 16 -19.30 13.96 2.60
N GLU A 17 -19.92 15.06 2.99
CA GLU A 17 -19.80 15.61 4.35
C GLU A 17 -20.43 14.68 5.40
N PHE A 18 -21.58 14.07 5.12
CA PHE A 18 -22.21 13.07 5.99
C PHE A 18 -21.24 11.90 6.28
N LYS A 19 -20.54 11.40 5.25
CA LYS A 19 -19.54 10.34 5.42
C LYS A 19 -18.35 10.79 6.27
N LYS A 20 -17.88 12.01 6.11
CA LYS A 20 -16.79 12.57 6.94
C LYS A 20 -17.20 12.74 8.39
N LEU A 21 -18.38 13.30 8.64
CA LEU A 21 -18.94 13.46 9.99
C LEU A 21 -19.18 12.11 10.67
N SER A 22 -19.49 11.06 9.90
CA SER A 22 -19.60 9.68 10.40
C SER A 22 -18.24 9.01 10.66
N GLY A 23 -17.12 9.74 10.59
CA GLY A 23 -15.77 9.23 10.92
C GLY A 23 -15.07 8.50 9.76
N TYR A 24 -15.65 8.45 8.56
CA TYR A 24 -15.01 7.80 7.42
C TYR A 24 -13.96 8.72 6.76
N LYS A 25 -12.74 8.18 6.53
CA LYS A 25 -11.73 8.84 5.68
C LYS A 25 -12.15 8.67 4.22
N TYR A 26 -13.02 9.54 3.72
CA TYR A 26 -13.69 9.39 2.43
C TYR A 26 -12.97 10.10 1.27
N GLU A 27 -11.73 10.55 1.47
CA GLU A 27 -10.93 11.30 0.47
C GLU A 27 -10.77 10.55 -0.86
N SER A 28 -10.61 9.24 -0.83
CA SER A 28 -10.49 8.44 -2.06
C SER A 28 -11.79 8.37 -2.87
N ALA A 29 -12.94 8.56 -2.23
CA ALA A 29 -14.24 8.55 -2.89
C ALA A 29 -14.53 9.88 -3.61
N GLU A 30 -13.89 10.99 -3.21
CA GLU A 30 -14.03 12.29 -3.86
C GLU A 30 -13.82 12.21 -5.38
N SER A 31 -12.84 11.40 -5.79
CA SER A 31 -12.57 11.19 -7.22
C SER A 31 -13.73 10.52 -7.96
N VAL A 32 -14.40 9.56 -7.33
CA VAL A 32 -15.56 8.86 -7.90
C VAL A 32 -16.76 9.78 -7.95
N ILE A 33 -17.02 10.51 -6.87
CA ILE A 33 -18.09 11.50 -6.77
C ILE A 33 -17.94 12.56 -7.87
N TYR A 34 -16.74 13.12 -8.02
CA TYR A 34 -16.44 14.09 -9.06
C TYR A 34 -16.62 13.52 -10.47
N GLN A 35 -16.17 12.27 -10.72
CA GLN A 35 -16.35 11.62 -12.03
C GLN A 35 -17.84 11.38 -12.32
N PHE A 36 -18.62 10.97 -11.33
CA PHE A 36 -20.06 10.73 -11.50
C PHE A 36 -20.81 12.05 -11.76
N ASP A 37 -20.48 13.11 -11.04
CA ASP A 37 -21.05 14.46 -11.25
C ASP A 37 -20.82 14.94 -12.68
N ARG A 38 -19.58 14.83 -13.20
CA ARG A 38 -19.26 15.21 -14.57
C ARG A 38 -19.98 14.36 -15.60
N TYR A 39 -19.96 13.04 -15.41
CA TYR A 39 -20.65 12.11 -16.27
C TYR A 39 -22.16 12.45 -16.34
N TYR A 40 -22.80 12.72 -15.21
CA TYR A 40 -24.22 13.02 -15.16
C TYR A 40 -24.54 14.36 -15.83
N ASN A 41 -23.71 15.37 -15.63
CA ASN A 41 -23.82 16.65 -16.31
C ASN A 41 -23.70 16.50 -17.84
N ASP A 42 -22.77 15.66 -18.31
CA ASP A 42 -22.54 15.42 -19.73
C ASP A 42 -23.73 14.69 -20.42
N LEU A 43 -24.56 13.98 -19.65
CA LEU A 43 -25.82 13.42 -20.15
C LEU A 43 -26.90 14.48 -20.39
N GLY A 44 -26.72 15.71 -19.89
CA GLY A 44 -27.68 16.82 -20.06
C GLY A 44 -29.02 16.60 -19.32
N LEU A 45 -29.05 15.72 -18.31
CA LEU A 45 -30.26 15.42 -17.55
C LEU A 45 -30.59 16.56 -16.58
N VAL A 46 -31.84 16.97 -16.56
CA VAL A 46 -32.39 18.07 -15.71
C VAL A 46 -33.19 17.54 -14.51
N GLU A 47 -33.42 16.23 -14.43
CA GLU A 47 -34.15 15.56 -13.36
C GLU A 47 -33.22 14.60 -12.61
N LEU A 48 -33.47 14.40 -11.30
CA LEU A 48 -32.74 13.46 -10.49
C LEU A 48 -33.16 12.03 -10.86
N GLN A 49 -32.24 11.27 -11.44
CA GLN A 49 -32.46 9.87 -11.82
C GLN A 49 -31.29 9.03 -11.41
N PHE A 50 -31.56 7.86 -10.82
CA PHE A 50 -30.54 6.87 -10.45
C PHE A 50 -30.97 5.49 -10.99
N THR A 51 -31.06 5.42 -12.33
CA THR A 51 -31.54 4.25 -13.08
C THR A 51 -30.40 3.38 -13.55
N ARG A 52 -30.74 2.17 -13.99
CA ARG A 52 -29.77 1.22 -14.55
C ARG A 52 -29.02 1.82 -15.76
N ASP A 53 -29.76 2.47 -16.64
CA ASP A 53 -29.21 3.02 -17.90
C ASP A 53 -28.27 4.18 -17.69
N ILE A 54 -28.31 4.81 -16.52
CA ILE A 54 -27.37 5.87 -16.10
C ILE A 54 -26.18 5.26 -15.35
N VAL A 55 -26.42 4.36 -14.43
CA VAL A 55 -25.39 3.88 -13.50
C VAL A 55 -24.47 2.84 -14.13
N GLU A 56 -25.01 1.88 -14.89
CA GLU A 56 -24.18 0.83 -15.51
C GLU A 56 -23.18 1.37 -16.54
N PRO A 57 -23.53 2.30 -17.46
CA PRO A 57 -22.54 2.88 -18.34
C PRO A 57 -21.40 3.58 -17.59
N PHE A 58 -21.70 4.35 -16.54
CA PHE A 58 -20.66 4.96 -15.72
C PHE A 58 -19.70 3.94 -15.10
N LEU A 59 -20.22 2.79 -14.68
CA LEU A 59 -19.41 1.75 -14.06
C LEU A 59 -18.56 0.99 -15.08
N TYR A 60 -19.08 0.75 -16.30
CA TYR A 60 -18.51 -0.19 -17.28
C TYR A 60 -17.98 0.45 -18.57
N THR A 61 -18.06 1.77 -18.73
CA THR A 61 -17.63 2.48 -19.96
C THR A 61 -16.16 2.24 -20.30
N ASP A 62 -15.31 2.00 -19.30
CA ASP A 62 -13.88 1.81 -19.52
C ASP A 62 -13.53 0.31 -19.34
N THR A 63 -13.68 -0.45 -20.41
CA THR A 63 -13.40 -1.90 -20.46
C THR A 63 -11.94 -2.26 -20.16
N ASN A 64 -11.01 -1.30 -20.27
CA ASN A 64 -9.60 -1.49 -19.97
C ASN A 64 -9.28 -1.29 -18.46
N ARG A 65 -10.23 -0.84 -17.65
CA ARG A 65 -10.00 -0.69 -16.21
C ARG A 65 -10.10 -2.01 -15.47
N ARG A 66 -9.22 -2.16 -14.47
CA ARG A 66 -9.25 -3.32 -13.57
C ARG A 66 -10.63 -3.45 -12.91
N ILE A 67 -11.15 -4.65 -12.78
CA ILE A 67 -12.41 -4.97 -12.10
C ILE A 67 -12.45 -4.35 -10.69
N ALA A 68 -11.32 -4.33 -9.97
CA ALA A 68 -11.21 -3.68 -8.67
C ALA A 68 -11.57 -2.17 -8.68
N THR A 69 -11.30 -1.45 -9.79
CA THR A 69 -11.70 -0.04 -9.94
C THR A 69 -13.20 0.08 -10.13
N GLN A 70 -13.79 -0.82 -10.91
CA GLN A 70 -15.25 -0.88 -11.10
C GLN A 70 -15.97 -1.21 -9.79
N GLN A 71 -15.45 -2.19 -9.03
CA GLN A 71 -15.96 -2.51 -7.69
C GLN A 71 -15.92 -1.31 -6.74
N TRP A 72 -14.81 -0.56 -6.76
CA TRP A 72 -14.69 0.63 -5.93
C TRP A 72 -15.73 1.69 -6.33
N LYS A 73 -15.87 2.00 -7.62
CA LYS A 73 -16.92 2.91 -8.13
C LYS A 73 -18.31 2.42 -7.70
N ALA A 74 -18.62 1.14 -7.92
CA ALA A 74 -19.88 0.56 -7.54
C ALA A 74 -20.14 0.62 -6.02
N SER A 75 -19.11 0.43 -5.21
CA SER A 75 -19.20 0.56 -3.75
C SER A 75 -19.56 1.99 -3.31
N VAL A 76 -18.93 3.01 -3.93
CA VAL A 76 -19.24 4.42 -3.64
C VAL A 76 -20.67 4.76 -4.07
N LEU A 77 -21.07 4.34 -5.28
CA LEU A 77 -22.42 4.64 -5.78
C LEU A 77 -23.51 3.87 -5.01
N ARG A 78 -23.27 2.64 -4.54
CA ARG A 78 -24.22 1.94 -3.64
C ARG A 78 -24.45 2.72 -2.36
N GLN A 79 -23.37 3.18 -1.74
CA GLN A 79 -23.46 3.99 -0.50
C GLN A 79 -24.16 5.32 -0.75
N PHE A 80 -23.98 5.93 -1.92
CA PHE A 80 -24.71 7.12 -2.32
C PHE A 80 -26.20 6.80 -2.57
N GLY A 81 -26.51 5.69 -3.24
CA GLY A 81 -27.88 5.22 -3.44
C GLY A 81 -28.61 4.96 -2.11
N ASP A 82 -27.94 4.29 -1.16
CA ASP A 82 -28.49 4.09 0.19
C ASP A 82 -28.76 5.44 0.89
N TYR A 83 -27.89 6.42 0.69
CA TYR A 83 -28.08 7.77 1.22
C TYR A 83 -29.30 8.47 0.60
N ILE A 84 -29.46 8.39 -0.73
CA ILE A 84 -30.60 8.97 -1.48
C ILE A 84 -31.94 8.46 -0.92
N ILE A 85 -32.08 7.13 -0.78
CA ILE A 85 -33.30 6.50 -0.27
C ILE A 85 -33.56 6.89 1.18
N ARG A 86 -32.54 6.83 2.05
CA ARG A 86 -32.70 7.13 3.49
C ARG A 86 -33.12 8.59 3.76
N HIS A 87 -32.76 9.49 2.88
CA HIS A 87 -33.10 10.91 3.02
C HIS A 87 -34.33 11.32 2.17
N GLY A 88 -35.02 10.36 1.57
CA GLY A 88 -36.24 10.62 0.80
C GLY A 88 -36.03 11.49 -0.43
N ILE A 89 -34.82 11.47 -1.02
CA ILE A 89 -34.48 12.25 -2.23
C ILE A 89 -35.15 11.61 -3.45
N LEU A 90 -35.14 10.29 -3.51
CA LEU A 90 -35.87 9.48 -4.49
C LEU A 90 -36.56 8.31 -3.74
N ASP A 91 -37.73 7.89 -4.22
CA ASP A 91 -38.44 6.73 -3.70
C ASP A 91 -37.87 5.40 -4.20
N TYR A 92 -37.20 5.42 -5.35
CA TYR A 92 -36.61 4.25 -5.97
C TYR A 92 -35.27 4.58 -6.63
N ILE A 93 -34.34 3.62 -6.52
CA ILE A 93 -33.04 3.64 -7.20
C ILE A 93 -32.70 2.29 -7.82
N TYR A 94 -31.84 2.29 -8.83
CA TYR A 94 -31.24 1.05 -9.32
C TYR A 94 -30.33 0.43 -8.25
N GLN A 95 -30.61 -0.82 -7.90
CA GLN A 95 -29.82 -1.60 -6.95
C GLN A 95 -28.57 -2.16 -7.68
N ILE A 96 -27.42 -1.57 -7.45
CA ILE A 96 -26.17 -1.96 -8.09
C ILE A 96 -25.73 -3.33 -7.55
N PRO A 97 -25.65 -4.38 -8.40
CA PRO A 97 -25.25 -5.70 -7.96
C PRO A 97 -23.79 -5.74 -7.47
N SER A 98 -23.47 -6.77 -6.68
CA SER A 98 -22.08 -6.99 -6.27
C SER A 98 -21.26 -7.45 -7.48
N ILE A 99 -20.16 -6.75 -7.78
CA ILE A 99 -19.24 -7.13 -8.85
C ILE A 99 -18.29 -8.19 -8.30
N SER A 100 -18.29 -9.40 -8.86
CA SER A 100 -17.39 -10.48 -8.45
C SER A 100 -16.00 -10.31 -9.07
N LEU A 101 -14.96 -10.56 -8.26
CA LEU A 101 -13.56 -10.68 -8.75
C LEU A 101 -13.25 -12.09 -9.32
N LYS A 102 -14.26 -12.94 -9.52
CA LYS A 102 -14.05 -14.27 -10.09
C LYS A 102 -13.36 -14.14 -11.46
N GLY A 103 -12.17 -14.73 -11.58
CA GLY A 103 -11.37 -14.72 -12.81
C GLY A 103 -10.15 -13.79 -12.79
N GLU A 104 -10.01 -12.84 -11.85
CA GLU A 104 -8.73 -12.16 -11.67
C GLU A 104 -7.76 -13.07 -10.91
N ALA A 105 -6.55 -13.23 -11.47
CA ALA A 105 -5.47 -13.92 -10.78
C ALA A 105 -5.18 -13.19 -9.46
N ALA A 106 -5.04 -13.96 -8.37
CA ALA A 106 -4.68 -13.39 -7.08
C ALA A 106 -3.39 -12.57 -7.22
N PHE A 107 -3.40 -11.36 -6.66
CA PHE A 107 -2.21 -10.51 -6.68
C PHE A 107 -1.08 -11.18 -5.88
N VAL A 108 0.01 -11.51 -6.56
CA VAL A 108 1.26 -11.98 -5.92
C VAL A 108 2.22 -10.79 -5.84
N PRO A 109 2.61 -10.34 -4.63
CA PRO A 109 3.57 -9.27 -4.46
C PRO A 109 4.95 -9.68 -4.98
N TYR A 110 5.75 -8.69 -5.38
CA TYR A 110 7.16 -8.91 -5.68
C TYR A 110 7.97 -8.94 -4.37
N ILE A 111 8.78 -9.97 -4.19
CA ILE A 111 9.69 -10.09 -3.04
C ILE A 111 11.11 -9.84 -3.54
N PHE A 112 11.69 -8.72 -3.10
CA PHE A 112 13.04 -8.32 -3.48
C PHE A 112 14.09 -9.19 -2.79
N SER A 113 15.12 -9.57 -3.53
CA SER A 113 16.35 -10.13 -2.96
C SER A 113 17.16 -9.04 -2.25
N LYS A 114 18.12 -9.46 -1.40
CA LYS A 114 19.04 -8.52 -0.74
C LYS A 114 19.89 -7.74 -1.74
N ASP A 115 20.29 -8.38 -2.84
CA ASP A 115 21.09 -7.74 -3.89
C ASP A 115 20.29 -6.68 -4.64
N GLU A 116 19.04 -6.96 -5.00
CA GLU A 116 18.16 -5.97 -5.62
C GLU A 116 17.92 -4.77 -4.70
N LEU A 117 17.65 -4.99 -3.41
CA LEU A 117 17.52 -3.91 -2.43
C LEU A 117 18.80 -3.07 -2.33
N SER A 118 19.97 -3.72 -2.32
CA SER A 118 21.27 -3.04 -2.31
C SER A 118 21.48 -2.19 -3.56
N GLN A 119 21.13 -2.69 -4.74
CA GLN A 119 21.21 -1.95 -5.99
C GLN A 119 20.29 -0.73 -6.02
N ILE A 120 19.04 -0.88 -5.52
CA ILE A 120 18.10 0.23 -5.38
C ILE A 120 18.71 1.36 -4.53
N VAL A 121 19.24 1.01 -3.35
CA VAL A 121 19.83 1.97 -2.42
C VAL A 121 21.05 2.65 -3.05
N LYS A 122 21.99 1.88 -3.64
CA LYS A 122 23.18 2.41 -4.30
C LYS A 122 22.81 3.37 -5.43
N TYR A 123 21.82 3.03 -6.26
CA TYR A 123 21.36 3.92 -7.32
C TYR A 123 20.81 5.25 -6.79
N LEU A 124 20.02 5.21 -5.71
CA LEU A 124 19.44 6.41 -5.13
C LEU A 124 20.48 7.30 -4.46
N ASP A 125 21.48 6.71 -3.81
CA ASP A 125 22.58 7.45 -3.18
C ASP A 125 23.53 8.09 -4.23
N ALA A 126 23.76 7.40 -5.35
CA ALA A 126 24.64 7.83 -6.43
C ALA A 126 23.89 8.44 -7.63
N TYR A 127 22.67 8.95 -7.44
CA TYR A 127 21.82 9.40 -8.54
C TYR A 127 22.53 10.45 -9.43
N PRO A 128 22.60 10.26 -10.77
CA PRO A 128 23.42 11.08 -11.66
C PRO A 128 22.76 12.43 -11.97
N ILE A 129 22.83 13.38 -11.03
CA ILE A 129 22.27 14.74 -11.18
C ILE A 129 23.02 15.54 -12.27
N SER A 130 24.32 15.31 -12.41
CA SER A 130 25.17 16.05 -13.33
C SER A 130 24.73 15.95 -14.80
N ASN A 131 24.10 14.83 -15.17
CA ASN A 131 23.68 14.53 -16.53
C ASN A 131 22.28 15.04 -16.90
N LEU A 132 21.59 15.72 -15.96
CA LEU A 132 20.23 16.20 -16.20
C LEU A 132 20.24 17.66 -16.67
N PRO A 133 19.40 18.00 -17.68
CA PRO A 133 19.14 19.40 -18.03
C PRO A 133 18.63 20.18 -16.81
N GLY A 134 18.95 21.47 -16.73
CA GLY A 134 18.61 22.32 -15.57
C GLY A 134 17.13 22.26 -15.15
N THR A 135 16.21 22.19 -16.13
CA THR A 135 14.76 22.07 -15.94
C THR A 135 14.32 20.72 -15.33
N LEU A 136 15.15 19.68 -15.44
CA LEU A 136 14.88 18.33 -14.92
C LEU A 136 15.66 18.03 -13.63
N LYS A 137 16.49 18.97 -13.15
CA LYS A 137 17.20 18.77 -11.88
C LYS A 137 16.19 18.68 -10.72
N PRO A 138 16.42 17.72 -9.79
CA PRO A 138 15.59 17.64 -8.60
C PRO A 138 15.76 18.90 -7.75
N LYS A 139 14.72 19.24 -6.99
CA LYS A 139 14.80 20.28 -5.95
C LYS A 139 15.89 19.92 -4.94
N CYS A 140 16.45 20.90 -4.27
CA CYS A 140 17.70 20.82 -3.51
C CYS A 140 17.83 19.61 -2.59
N ASN A 141 16.75 19.20 -1.91
CA ASN A 141 16.78 18.09 -0.95
C ASN A 141 16.09 16.80 -1.45
N THR A 142 15.59 16.76 -2.70
CA THR A 142 14.71 15.66 -3.14
C THR A 142 15.36 14.29 -3.04
N LEU A 143 16.62 14.16 -3.49
CA LEU A 143 17.28 12.87 -3.53
C LEU A 143 17.64 12.35 -2.16
N ASN A 144 18.21 13.20 -1.31
CA ASN A 144 18.50 12.88 0.08
C ASN A 144 17.22 12.40 0.80
N THR A 145 16.11 13.13 0.61
CA THR A 145 14.83 12.80 1.21
C THR A 145 14.26 11.47 0.69
N VAL A 146 14.31 11.24 -0.62
CA VAL A 146 13.80 9.99 -1.24
C VAL A 146 14.65 8.79 -0.82
N SER A 147 15.99 8.89 -0.88
CA SER A 147 16.89 7.80 -0.49
C SER A 147 16.65 7.40 0.96
N THR A 148 16.64 8.36 1.89
CA THR A 148 16.41 8.10 3.31
C THR A 148 15.04 7.48 3.56
N ALA A 149 13.97 8.00 2.92
CA ALA A 149 12.63 7.45 3.06
C ALA A 149 12.56 5.98 2.56
N ILE A 150 13.19 5.66 1.44
CA ILE A 150 13.23 4.28 0.90
C ILE A 150 14.03 3.36 1.81
N LYS A 151 15.18 3.79 2.34
CA LYS A 151 15.95 3.01 3.33
C LYS A 151 15.11 2.67 4.57
N ILE A 152 14.32 3.61 5.06
CA ILE A 152 13.40 3.36 6.18
C ILE A 152 12.30 2.38 5.79
N LEU A 153 11.70 2.50 4.60
CA LEU A 153 10.70 1.53 4.11
C LEU A 153 11.25 0.11 4.03
N ILE A 154 12.47 -0.05 3.51
CA ILE A 154 13.17 -1.35 3.41
C ILE A 154 13.43 -1.94 4.78
N SER A 155 13.89 -1.13 5.74
CA SER A 155 14.37 -1.60 7.04
C SER A 155 13.29 -1.80 8.08
N THR A 156 12.10 -1.21 7.90
CA THR A 156 11.02 -1.23 8.90
C THR A 156 9.73 -1.84 8.39
N GLY A 157 9.56 -2.00 7.08
CA GLY A 157 8.30 -2.47 6.51
C GLY A 157 7.09 -1.55 6.77
N MET A 158 7.29 -0.31 7.22
CA MET A 158 6.22 0.66 7.41
C MET A 158 5.48 0.93 6.10
N ARG A 159 4.22 1.40 6.17
CA ARG A 159 3.53 1.89 4.96
C ARG A 159 4.17 3.18 4.47
N ALA A 160 4.26 3.37 3.15
CA ALA A 160 4.85 4.58 2.57
C ALA A 160 4.17 5.87 3.09
N GLY A 161 2.84 5.85 3.25
CA GLY A 161 2.11 6.97 3.85
C GLY A 161 2.50 7.23 5.32
N GLU A 162 2.78 6.18 6.10
CA GLU A 162 3.23 6.33 7.49
C GLU A 162 4.61 6.99 7.56
N VAL A 163 5.58 6.49 6.78
CA VAL A 163 6.92 7.09 6.71
C VAL A 163 6.85 8.55 6.30
N LEU A 164 6.13 8.85 5.21
CA LEU A 164 6.07 10.21 4.68
C LEU A 164 5.26 11.18 5.56
N SER A 165 4.42 10.68 6.48
CA SER A 165 3.67 11.49 7.44
C SER A 165 4.36 11.68 8.79
N LEU A 166 5.56 11.12 8.99
CA LEU A 166 6.33 11.32 10.20
C LEU A 166 6.67 12.81 10.39
N ARG A 167 6.44 13.31 11.58
CA ARG A 167 6.96 14.60 12.01
C ARG A 167 8.30 14.41 12.71
N ARG A 168 9.08 15.47 12.80
CA ARG A 168 10.39 15.41 13.48
C ARG A 168 10.28 14.87 14.92
N LYS A 169 9.26 15.29 15.68
CA LYS A 169 8.97 14.81 17.04
C LYS A 169 8.52 13.37 17.16
N ASP A 170 8.07 12.76 16.05
CA ASP A 170 7.64 11.36 16.04
C ASP A 170 8.83 10.39 15.87
N VAL A 171 10.06 10.92 15.83
CA VAL A 171 11.32 10.17 15.74
C VAL A 171 12.11 10.31 17.03
N ASP A 172 12.04 9.30 17.88
CA ASP A 172 12.85 9.21 19.10
C ASP A 172 14.22 8.57 18.75
N LEU A 173 15.20 9.42 18.51
CA LEU A 173 16.57 8.99 18.21
C LEU A 173 17.27 8.36 19.42
N LYS A 174 16.86 8.69 20.65
CA LYS A 174 17.47 8.15 21.88
C LYS A 174 17.06 6.69 22.05
N ASN A 175 15.77 6.40 21.99
CA ASN A 175 15.20 5.06 22.17
C ASN A 175 15.08 4.30 20.85
N GLN A 176 15.40 4.92 19.70
CA GLN A 176 15.34 4.35 18.36
C GLN A 176 13.94 3.85 17.98
N LEU A 177 12.95 4.73 18.15
CA LEU A 177 11.55 4.42 17.90
C LEU A 177 10.92 5.45 16.93
N PHE A 178 10.12 4.97 15.99
CA PHE A 178 9.14 5.78 15.29
C PHE A 178 7.79 5.67 16.01
N ILE A 179 7.16 6.81 16.30
CA ILE A 179 5.82 6.89 16.90
C ILE A 179 4.81 7.11 15.79
N ILE A 180 4.07 6.05 15.44
CA ILE A 180 3.08 6.10 14.37
C ILE A 180 1.73 6.51 14.96
N LYS A 181 1.37 7.78 14.75
CA LYS A 181 0.08 8.35 15.12
C LYS A 181 -0.87 8.27 13.93
N LYS A 182 -2.13 7.93 14.15
CA LYS A 182 -3.18 7.90 13.11
C LYS A 182 -2.83 7.01 11.91
N ALA A 183 -2.44 5.76 12.18
CA ALA A 183 -2.46 4.74 11.15
C ALA A 183 -3.86 4.65 10.51
N LYS A 184 -3.97 4.10 9.29
CA LYS A 184 -5.25 3.93 8.55
C LYS A 184 -6.38 3.30 9.37
N ASN A 185 -6.06 2.75 10.55
CA ASN A 185 -6.93 1.97 11.43
C ASN A 185 -7.04 2.54 12.85
N ASP A 186 -6.62 3.80 13.07
CA ASP A 186 -6.56 4.50 14.36
C ASP A 186 -5.73 3.80 15.47
N ASN A 187 -4.97 2.76 15.12
CA ASN A 187 -4.06 2.12 16.05
C ASN A 187 -2.72 2.87 16.06
N GLU A 188 -2.44 3.53 17.17
CA GLU A 188 -1.11 4.05 17.45
C GLU A 188 -0.18 2.86 17.72
N ARG A 189 1.03 2.92 17.16
CA ARG A 189 2.07 1.93 17.45
C ARG A 189 3.44 2.55 17.38
N VAL A 190 4.38 1.90 18.03
CA VAL A 190 5.80 2.23 17.92
C VAL A 190 6.48 1.21 16.99
N VAL A 191 7.44 1.70 16.22
CA VAL A 191 8.24 0.87 15.30
C VAL A 191 9.71 1.09 15.63
N PRO A 192 10.42 0.09 16.18
CA PRO A 192 11.83 0.20 16.47
C PRO A 192 12.66 0.24 15.18
N PHE A 193 13.81 0.90 15.24
CA PHE A 193 14.78 0.95 14.16
C PHE A 193 16.22 0.75 14.65
N SER A 194 17.07 0.29 13.73
CA SER A 194 18.47 -0.03 14.01
C SER A 194 19.36 1.22 14.16
N ASN A 195 20.58 1.03 14.71
CA ASN A 195 21.61 2.07 14.73
C ASN A 195 21.96 2.58 13.31
N THR A 196 21.92 1.72 12.32
CA THR A 196 22.12 2.10 10.91
C THR A 196 21.11 3.15 10.47
N ILE A 197 19.83 2.91 10.75
CA ILE A 197 18.75 3.85 10.40
C ILE A 197 18.83 5.12 11.26
N LYS A 198 19.22 5.02 12.53
CA LYS A 198 19.51 6.19 13.35
C LYS A 198 20.54 7.12 12.68
N ASN A 199 21.66 6.55 12.23
CA ASN A 199 22.71 7.30 11.56
C ASN A 199 22.24 7.90 10.23
N GLU A 200 21.46 7.16 9.45
CA GLU A 200 20.85 7.66 8.22
C GLU A 200 19.93 8.86 8.46
N ILE A 201 19.11 8.82 9.51
CA ILE A 201 18.22 9.94 9.89
C ILE A 201 19.04 11.15 10.36
N ILE A 202 20.07 10.93 11.17
CA ILE A 202 20.97 12.01 11.61
C ILE A 202 21.66 12.66 10.40
N ASN A 203 22.22 11.86 9.52
CA ASN A 203 22.86 12.34 8.30
C ASN A 203 21.87 13.09 7.38
N TYR A 204 20.64 12.58 7.26
CA TYR A 204 19.59 13.26 6.52
C TYR A 204 19.32 14.66 7.07
N ILE A 205 19.15 14.78 8.39
CA ILE A 205 18.85 16.05 9.05
C ILE A 205 20.03 17.03 8.91
N LEU A 206 21.26 16.55 9.12
CA LEU A 206 22.47 17.37 9.00
C LEU A 206 22.73 17.88 7.57
N ASN A 207 22.43 17.07 6.56
CA ASN A 207 22.61 17.42 5.15
C ASN A 207 21.39 18.14 4.53
N THR A 208 20.30 18.31 5.29
CA THR A 208 19.14 19.09 4.84
C THR A 208 19.48 20.58 4.90
N PRO A 209 19.32 21.35 3.80
CA PRO A 209 19.78 22.74 3.72
C PRO A 209 18.89 23.76 4.45
N PHE A 210 17.98 23.28 5.30
CA PHE A 210 17.09 24.08 6.14
C PHE A 210 16.77 23.33 7.44
N SER A 211 16.40 24.05 8.48
CA SER A 211 16.00 23.47 9.76
C SER A 211 14.60 22.85 9.68
N ILE A 212 14.40 21.72 10.35
CA ILE A 212 13.12 21.01 10.48
C ILE A 212 12.73 21.05 11.96
N ASN A 213 11.66 21.78 12.29
CA ASN A 213 11.16 21.90 13.65
C ASN A 213 10.35 20.63 14.05
N ASP A 214 10.18 20.42 15.35
CA ASP A 214 9.54 19.21 15.89
C ASP A 214 8.12 18.95 15.35
N ASN A 215 7.34 19.97 15.08
CA ASN A 215 5.98 19.85 14.56
C ASN A 215 5.91 19.73 13.03
N GLU A 216 7.01 19.94 12.32
CA GLU A 216 7.07 19.86 10.87
C GLU A 216 7.22 18.41 10.38
N MET A 217 6.82 18.17 9.14
CA MET A 217 7.06 16.89 8.49
C MET A 217 8.55 16.64 8.35
N LEU A 218 9.01 15.44 8.71
CA LEU A 218 10.43 15.09 8.63
C LEU A 218 10.95 15.12 7.19
N PHE A 219 10.18 14.56 6.25
CA PHE A 219 10.61 14.39 4.86
C PHE A 219 10.14 15.57 4.00
N GLN A 220 11.03 16.54 3.83
CA GLN A 220 10.79 17.74 3.02
C GLN A 220 11.79 17.82 1.85
N ILE A 221 11.29 18.15 0.67
CA ILE A 221 12.10 18.34 -0.55
C ILE A 221 12.61 19.79 -0.69
N GLU A 222 11.89 20.73 -0.10
CA GLU A 222 12.22 22.13 0.14
C GLU A 222 11.63 22.53 1.49
N LYS A 223 11.97 23.70 2.03
CA LYS A 223 11.36 24.19 3.25
C LYS A 223 9.84 24.23 3.09
N ASP A 224 9.12 23.62 4.05
CA ASP A 224 7.65 23.49 4.08
C ASP A 224 6.99 22.73 2.91
N VAL A 225 7.81 22.08 2.08
CA VAL A 225 7.32 21.25 0.96
C VAL A 225 7.58 19.78 1.24
N GLN A 226 6.55 19.09 1.70
CA GLN A 226 6.61 17.65 2.02
C GLN A 226 6.89 16.79 0.79
N LEU A 227 7.66 15.71 0.97
CA LEU A 227 7.82 14.65 -0.02
C LEU A 227 6.48 13.93 -0.27
N ARG A 228 6.01 13.96 -1.52
CA ARG A 228 4.80 13.24 -1.92
C ARG A 228 5.13 11.81 -2.34
N ILE A 229 4.21 10.90 -2.09
CA ILE A 229 4.36 9.48 -2.47
C ILE A 229 4.60 9.30 -3.98
N SER A 230 4.03 10.15 -4.84
CA SER A 230 4.23 10.13 -6.28
C SER A 230 5.67 10.48 -6.68
N VAL A 231 6.33 11.36 -5.93
CA VAL A 231 7.75 11.71 -6.14
C VAL A 231 8.62 10.54 -5.71
N CYS A 232 8.38 9.98 -4.52
CA CYS A 232 9.09 8.79 -4.03
C CYS A 232 8.95 7.62 -5.01
N TRP A 233 7.74 7.35 -5.49
CA TRP A 233 7.46 6.33 -6.50
C TRP A 233 8.23 6.56 -7.81
N ARG A 234 8.27 7.79 -8.32
CA ARG A 234 8.97 8.12 -9.57
C ARG A 234 10.47 7.78 -9.49
N TYR A 235 11.14 8.11 -8.38
CA TYR A 235 12.57 7.80 -8.20
C TYR A 235 12.79 6.30 -7.95
N PHE A 236 11.91 5.66 -7.22
CA PHE A 236 11.92 4.20 -7.06
C PHE A 236 11.80 3.49 -8.41
N GLN A 237 10.87 3.92 -9.28
CA GLN A 237 10.75 3.37 -10.63
C GLN A 237 12.00 3.59 -11.49
N LYS A 238 12.72 4.70 -11.31
CA LYS A 238 14.01 4.93 -11.99
C LYS A 238 15.06 3.94 -11.49
N ALA A 239 15.13 3.69 -10.20
CA ALA A 239 16.02 2.68 -9.62
C ALA A 239 15.71 1.29 -10.15
N LEU A 240 14.43 0.90 -10.23
CA LEU A 240 14.02 -0.41 -10.75
C LEU A 240 14.43 -0.65 -12.21
N LYS A 241 14.55 0.41 -13.03
CA LYS A 241 14.97 0.28 -14.43
C LYS A 241 16.47 -0.06 -14.59
N THR A 242 17.27 0.12 -13.54
CA THR A 242 18.71 -0.21 -13.55
C THR A 242 18.99 -1.62 -13.05
N ILE A 243 17.95 -2.32 -12.60
CA ILE A 243 18.03 -3.68 -12.07
C ILE A 243 17.35 -4.60 -13.08
N ASP A 244 17.95 -5.76 -13.33
CA ASP A 244 17.34 -6.80 -14.19
C ASP A 244 16.22 -7.54 -13.45
N ILE A 245 15.09 -6.87 -13.29
CA ILE A 245 13.89 -7.47 -12.71
C ILE A 245 13.16 -8.24 -13.80
N LYS A 246 12.89 -9.52 -13.58
CA LYS A 246 12.04 -10.35 -14.45
C LYS A 246 10.68 -9.65 -14.67
N LYS A 247 10.40 -9.28 -15.92
CA LYS A 247 9.44 -8.25 -16.34
C LYS A 247 7.95 -8.59 -16.25
N ASP A 248 7.52 -9.64 -15.58
CA ASP A 248 6.10 -9.97 -15.57
C ASP A 248 5.22 -8.97 -14.79
N ARG A 249 5.81 -8.21 -13.85
CA ARG A 249 5.10 -7.15 -13.11
C ARG A 249 6.08 -6.08 -12.64
N SER A 250 5.68 -4.80 -12.77
CA SER A 250 6.44 -3.70 -12.17
C SER A 250 6.25 -3.68 -10.65
N PRO A 251 7.32 -3.89 -9.84
CA PRO A 251 7.24 -3.82 -8.39
C PRO A 251 6.77 -2.45 -7.89
N ARG A 252 6.10 -2.41 -6.75
CA ARG A 252 5.53 -1.19 -6.15
C ARG A 252 6.26 -0.86 -4.84
N LEU A 253 6.16 0.37 -4.36
CA LEU A 253 6.68 0.74 -3.03
C LEU A 253 6.13 -0.16 -1.90
N HIS A 254 4.90 -0.63 -2.05
CA HIS A 254 4.29 -1.52 -1.06
C HIS A 254 4.93 -2.91 -1.03
N ASP A 255 5.57 -3.33 -2.12
CA ASP A 255 6.27 -4.60 -2.21
C ASP A 255 7.56 -4.61 -1.36
N LEU A 256 8.13 -3.43 -1.01
CA LEU A 256 9.17 -3.32 0.01
C LEU A 256 8.68 -3.79 1.40
N ARG A 257 7.44 -3.45 1.75
CA ARG A 257 6.82 -3.93 3.00
C ARG A 257 6.54 -5.43 2.95
N HIS A 258 6.10 -5.97 1.81
CA HIS A 258 5.93 -7.40 1.63
C HIS A 258 7.27 -8.13 1.78
N THR A 259 8.34 -7.59 1.18
CA THR A 259 9.69 -8.11 1.31
C THR A 259 10.17 -8.12 2.76
N TYR A 260 10.00 -6.99 3.48
CA TYR A 260 10.33 -6.92 4.91
C TYR A 260 9.57 -7.98 5.71
N ALA A 261 8.26 -8.12 5.47
CA ALA A 261 7.43 -9.06 6.20
C ALA A 261 7.86 -10.52 5.99
N VAL A 262 8.20 -10.89 4.75
CA VAL A 262 8.74 -12.22 4.43
C VAL A 262 10.08 -12.46 5.12
N MET A 263 11.03 -11.50 5.01
CA MET A 263 12.34 -11.61 5.66
C MET A 263 12.24 -11.69 7.19
N ALA A 264 11.36 -10.86 7.79
CA ALA A 264 11.13 -10.86 9.23
C ALA A 264 10.50 -12.18 9.70
N LEU A 265 9.50 -12.70 8.97
CA LEU A 265 8.87 -13.98 9.29
C LEU A 265 9.88 -15.13 9.21
N THR A 266 10.70 -15.19 8.14
CA THR A 266 11.77 -16.16 7.99
C THR A 266 12.76 -16.09 9.16
N GLN A 267 13.10 -14.88 9.62
CA GLN A 267 14.03 -14.73 10.74
C GLN A 267 13.38 -15.10 12.08
N LEU A 268 12.14 -14.70 12.32
CA LEU A 268 11.42 -15.07 13.55
C LEU A 268 11.28 -16.59 13.70
N GLN A 269 11.05 -17.30 12.60
CA GLN A 269 10.92 -18.76 12.65
C GLN A 269 12.20 -19.51 12.96
N LYS A 270 13.37 -18.88 12.72
CA LYS A 270 14.65 -19.48 13.14
C LYS A 270 14.85 -19.43 14.65
N THR A 271 14.17 -18.52 15.33
CA THR A 271 14.31 -18.28 16.78
C THR A 271 13.08 -18.72 17.58
N GLU A 272 11.94 -18.84 16.93
CA GLU A 272 10.65 -19.16 17.54
C GLU A 272 10.04 -20.39 16.85
N GLU A 273 9.84 -21.46 17.59
CA GLU A 273 9.27 -22.70 17.06
C GLU A 273 7.79 -22.59 16.73
N ASN A 274 7.07 -21.67 17.43
CA ASN A 274 5.64 -21.51 17.24
C ASN A 274 5.33 -20.46 16.17
N ILE A 275 4.97 -20.92 14.98
CA ILE A 275 4.60 -20.07 13.82
C ILE A 275 3.48 -19.08 14.14
N ASN A 276 2.51 -19.44 15.02
CA ASN A 276 1.41 -18.56 15.38
C ASN A 276 1.87 -17.37 16.21
N LEU A 277 2.86 -17.56 17.08
CA LEU A 277 3.51 -16.47 17.83
C LEU A 277 4.27 -15.55 16.88
N SER A 278 5.08 -16.11 15.97
CA SER A 278 5.79 -15.32 14.94
C SER A 278 4.83 -14.48 14.10
N LEU A 279 3.69 -15.05 13.68
CA LEU A 279 2.66 -14.32 12.93
C LEU A 279 2.00 -13.23 13.76
N SER A 280 1.73 -13.50 15.05
CA SER A 280 1.12 -12.49 15.94
C SER A 280 2.06 -11.30 16.14
N TYR A 281 3.33 -11.54 16.48
CA TYR A 281 4.35 -10.49 16.62
C TYR A 281 4.47 -9.65 15.34
N LEU A 282 4.56 -10.32 14.19
CA LEU A 282 4.64 -9.62 12.90
C LEU A 282 3.38 -8.84 12.58
N SER A 283 2.20 -9.37 12.93
CA SER A 283 0.91 -8.70 12.74
C SER A 283 0.84 -7.38 13.52
N ASP A 284 1.19 -7.43 14.80
CA ASP A 284 1.20 -6.26 15.68
C ASP A 284 2.25 -5.23 15.25
N TYR A 285 3.47 -5.68 14.94
CA TYR A 285 4.53 -4.82 14.43
C TYR A 285 4.11 -4.07 13.16
N LEU A 286 3.54 -4.79 12.20
CA LEU A 286 3.07 -4.21 10.94
C LEU A 286 1.79 -3.37 11.11
N GLY A 287 1.04 -3.52 12.20
CA GLY A 287 -0.24 -2.87 12.43
C GLY A 287 -1.30 -3.36 11.45
N HIS A 288 -1.46 -4.68 11.34
CA HIS A 288 -2.54 -5.32 10.61
C HIS A 288 -3.82 -5.36 11.44
N LYS A 289 -4.99 -5.25 10.79
CA LYS A 289 -6.29 -5.36 11.47
C LYS A 289 -6.65 -6.79 11.86
N SER A 290 -6.13 -7.74 11.13
CA SER A 290 -6.40 -9.16 11.36
C SER A 290 -5.18 -9.99 11.02
N LEU A 291 -5.05 -11.13 11.70
CA LEU A 291 -4.00 -12.11 11.46
C LEU A 291 -4.02 -12.63 10.00
N LYS A 292 -5.20 -12.66 9.36
CA LYS A 292 -5.36 -13.05 7.94
C LYS A 292 -4.51 -12.19 6.98
N GLU A 293 -4.30 -10.92 7.32
CA GLU A 293 -3.44 -10.04 6.50
C GLU A 293 -1.97 -10.47 6.58
N THR A 294 -1.54 -11.05 7.71
CA THR A 294 -0.18 -11.54 7.94
C THR A 294 0.00 -12.95 7.42
N GLN A 295 -1.01 -13.81 7.51
CA GLN A 295 -0.97 -15.19 7.01
C GLN A 295 -0.63 -15.29 5.52
N LYS A 296 -0.90 -14.25 4.74
CA LYS A 296 -0.50 -14.18 3.32
C LYS A 296 1.01 -14.35 3.11
N TYR A 297 1.82 -13.96 4.08
CA TYR A 297 3.27 -14.07 4.00
C TYR A 297 3.77 -15.50 4.15
N LEU A 298 2.99 -16.41 4.77
CA LEU A 298 3.31 -17.83 4.81
C LEU A 298 3.49 -18.43 3.42
N TRP A 299 2.59 -18.04 2.48
CA TRP A 299 2.65 -18.53 1.10
C TRP A 299 3.80 -17.93 0.27
N LEU A 300 4.43 -16.88 0.79
CA LEU A 300 5.52 -16.16 0.13
C LEU A 300 6.90 -16.50 0.71
N THR A 301 6.97 -17.42 1.68
CA THR A 301 8.20 -17.83 2.36
C THR A 301 8.55 -19.24 1.92
N PRO A 302 9.42 -19.43 0.88
CA PRO A 302 9.77 -20.76 0.36
C PRO A 302 10.40 -21.68 1.41
N GLU A 303 11.16 -21.12 2.34
CA GLU A 303 11.84 -21.86 3.41
C GLU A 303 10.86 -22.63 4.30
N LEU A 304 9.63 -22.14 4.44
CA LEU A 304 8.57 -22.86 5.16
C LEU A 304 8.12 -24.12 4.44
N PHE A 305 8.20 -24.13 3.11
CA PHE A 305 7.87 -25.30 2.32
C PHE A 305 8.94 -26.40 2.43
N ASP A 306 10.19 -26.04 2.66
CA ASP A 306 11.25 -27.04 2.83
C ASP A 306 11.08 -27.81 4.15
N GLU A 307 10.65 -27.16 5.22
CA GLU A 307 10.29 -27.84 6.46
C GLU A 307 9.05 -28.73 6.31
N VAL A 308 8.02 -28.22 5.60
CA VAL A 308 6.82 -29.00 5.26
C VAL A 308 7.19 -30.20 4.39
N LYS A 309 8.02 -30.00 3.35
CA LYS A 309 8.53 -31.09 2.50
C LYS A 309 9.29 -32.12 3.32
N TYR A 310 10.16 -31.69 4.23
CA TYR A 310 10.89 -32.61 5.12
C TYR A 310 9.92 -33.45 5.96
N LYS A 311 8.94 -32.79 6.63
CA LYS A 311 7.91 -33.49 7.41
C LYS A 311 7.05 -34.41 6.55
N MET A 312 6.69 -33.98 5.33
CA MET A 312 5.97 -34.83 4.38
C MET A 312 6.83 -35.99 3.88
N ASN A 313 8.10 -35.77 3.60
CA ASN A 313 9.02 -36.87 3.19
C ASN A 313 9.16 -37.91 4.30
N VAL A 314 9.26 -37.49 5.57
CA VAL A 314 9.23 -38.42 6.71
C VAL A 314 7.90 -39.18 6.75
N TYR A 315 6.79 -38.49 6.52
CA TYR A 315 5.46 -39.12 6.51
C TYR A 315 5.25 -40.03 5.30
N THR A 316 5.78 -39.67 4.13
CA THR A 316 5.65 -40.46 2.89
C THR A 316 6.75 -41.56 2.78
N SER A 317 7.80 -41.52 3.58
CA SER A 317 8.84 -42.58 3.59
C SER A 317 8.27 -43.94 3.93
N PHE A 318 7.21 -43.99 4.74
CA PHE A 318 6.54 -45.25 5.04
C PHE A 318 5.81 -45.85 3.81
N ILE A 319 5.30 -44.98 2.90
CA ILE A 319 4.66 -45.41 1.66
C ILE A 319 5.69 -46.09 0.74
N LYS A 320 6.92 -45.55 0.69
CA LYS A 320 7.99 -46.14 -0.09
C LYS A 320 8.33 -47.57 0.45
N ASN A 321 8.33 -47.72 1.76
CA ASN A 321 8.55 -49.03 2.38
C ASN A 321 7.43 -50.06 2.09
N ILE A 322 6.19 -49.57 1.83
CA ILE A 322 5.07 -50.44 1.39
C ILE A 322 5.31 -50.93 -0.04
N TYR A 323 5.76 -50.03 -0.94
CA TYR A 323 6.04 -50.40 -2.33
C TYR A 323 7.34 -51.19 -2.54
N ASP A 324 8.35 -50.93 -1.70
CA ASP A 324 9.62 -51.65 -1.75
C ASP A 324 9.57 -53.04 -0.98
N GLY A 325 8.50 -53.26 -0.19
CA GLY A 325 8.30 -54.48 0.61
C GLY A 325 7.52 -55.60 -0.08
N GLU A 326 6.94 -55.38 -1.25
CA GLU A 326 6.26 -56.42 -2.04
C GLU A 326 7.22 -57.01 -3.10
N LYS A 327 8.33 -57.61 -2.71
CA LYS A 327 8.89 -58.74 -3.42
C LYS A 327 8.49 -60.00 -2.65
N TYR A 328 7.32 -60.50 -2.98
CA TYR A 328 7.03 -61.88 -2.65
C TYR A 328 7.89 -62.75 -3.56
N ASP A 329 8.82 -63.49 -2.97
CA ASP A 329 9.46 -64.61 -3.63
C ASP A 329 8.38 -65.68 -3.91
N ASP A 330 8.16 -66.03 -5.19
CA ASP A 330 7.56 -67.26 -5.63
C ASP A 330 8.60 -68.36 -5.74
#